data_b6eb6c7bef803dd0d7c16af451dc0872
#
_entry.id   b6eb6c7bef803dd0d7c16af451dc0872
#
_cell.length_a   1.000
_cell.length_b   1.000
_cell.length_c   1.000
_cell.angle_alpha   90.00
_cell.angle_beta   90.00
_cell.angle_gamma   90.00
#
_symmetry.space_group_name_H-M   'P 1'
#
loop_
_entity.id
_entity.type
_entity.pdbx_description
1 polymer ?
#
loop_
_entity_poly.entity_id
_entity_poly.type
_entity_poly.pdbx_seq_one_letter_code
_entity_poly.pdbx_strand_id
1 'polypeptide(L)'
;KTCEDFMFSLAYYQYIHNFMAINTPVYYYRQNLNSATGKRALQHGLDYQIVFTNISNVFNLQNFPKETTNIFQRRWTRWIIDLISNYKSQNLKSKDIEAAVYSQPYYTAMMHFIPQGILHRIELWLLKKKYSRGIALYCNIMMHFKHLLKRYKL
;
A
#
# COMPACT_ATOMS: atom_id res chain seq x y z
N LYS A 1 0.75 14.74 -8.17
CA LYS A 1 1.43 13.86 -7.20
C LYS A 1 0.43 12.87 -6.64
N THR A 2 0.86 11.63 -6.42
CA THR A 2 0.02 10.59 -5.79
C THR A 2 -0.01 10.81 -4.28
N CYS A 3 -1.18 10.57 -3.65
CA CYS A 3 -1.35 10.67 -2.19
C CYS A 3 -1.16 12.08 -1.60
N GLU A 4 -1.39 13.15 -2.36
CA GLU A 4 -1.28 14.52 -1.84
C GLU A 4 -2.27 14.79 -0.68
N ASP A 5 -3.51 14.27 -0.78
CA ASP A 5 -4.50 14.36 0.30
C ASP A 5 -4.03 13.66 1.57
N PHE A 6 -3.38 12.50 1.40
CA PHE A 6 -2.79 11.77 2.51
C PHE A 6 -1.63 12.55 3.14
N MET A 7 -0.78 13.18 2.32
CA MET A 7 0.35 14.00 2.78
C MET A 7 -0.13 15.24 3.54
N PHE A 8 -1.19 15.88 3.03
CA PHE A 8 -1.83 16.99 3.74
C PHE A 8 -2.37 16.54 5.11
N SER A 9 -3.11 15.44 5.14
CA SER A 9 -3.63 14.88 6.38
C SER A 9 -2.53 14.53 7.37
N LEU A 10 -1.43 13.92 6.88
CA LEU A 10 -0.28 13.56 7.69
C LEU A 10 0.37 14.79 8.34
N ALA A 11 0.57 15.85 7.58
CA ALA A 11 1.11 17.11 8.11
C ALA A 11 0.17 17.73 9.17
N TYR A 12 -1.15 17.63 8.95
CA TYR A 12 -2.15 18.14 9.87
C TYR A 12 -2.22 17.35 11.18
N TYR A 13 -2.04 16.03 11.14
CA TYR A 13 -2.07 15.16 12.32
C TYR A 13 -1.08 15.56 13.42
N GLN A 14 0.01 16.22 13.09
CA GLN A 14 0.99 16.71 14.08
C GLN A 14 0.42 17.77 15.01
N TYR A 15 -0.66 18.46 14.61
CA TYR A 15 -1.29 19.54 15.35
C TYR A 15 -2.62 19.13 15.99
N ILE A 16 -3.08 17.90 15.76
CA ILE A 16 -4.34 17.40 16.33
C ILE A 16 -4.08 16.86 17.74
N HIS A 17 -4.72 17.44 18.72
CA HIS A 17 -4.70 16.94 20.10
C HIS A 17 -5.89 16.02 20.41
N ASN A 18 -7.02 16.27 19.76
CA ASN A 18 -8.25 15.48 19.93
C ASN A 18 -8.91 15.22 18.59
N PHE A 19 -9.51 14.04 18.42
CA PHE A 19 -10.33 13.72 17.27
C PHE A 19 -11.56 12.91 17.67
N MET A 20 -12.62 13.01 16.87
CA MET A 20 -13.84 12.23 17.03
C MET A 20 -14.16 11.52 15.72
N ALA A 21 -14.43 10.22 15.81
CA ALA A 21 -14.95 9.45 14.68
C ALA A 21 -16.47 9.55 14.65
N ILE A 22 -17.05 9.81 13.49
CA ILE A 22 -18.50 9.82 13.27
C ILE A 22 -18.87 8.68 12.30
N ASN A 23 -19.96 7.99 12.58
CA ASN A 23 -20.45 6.89 11.75
C ASN A 23 -21.34 7.35 10.58
N THR A 24 -21.51 8.64 10.39
CA THR A 24 -22.32 9.20 9.30
C THR A 24 -21.41 9.50 8.10
N PRO A 25 -21.72 8.98 6.91
CA PRO A 25 -20.97 9.32 5.71
C PRO A 25 -21.12 10.82 5.41
N VAL A 26 -20.01 11.56 5.43
CA VAL A 26 -19.99 13.01 5.12
C VAL A 26 -19.50 13.30 3.72
N TYR A 27 -18.99 12.29 3.02
CA TYR A 27 -18.44 12.42 1.69
C TYR A 27 -18.71 11.19 0.83
N TYR A 28 -19.18 11.41 -0.41
CA TYR A 28 -19.39 10.37 -1.41
C TYR A 28 -18.31 10.47 -2.49
N TYR A 29 -17.43 9.50 -2.56
CA TYR A 29 -16.38 9.45 -3.56
C TYR A 29 -16.90 8.90 -4.89
N ARG A 30 -16.95 9.75 -5.92
CA ARG A 30 -17.29 9.30 -7.28
C ARG A 30 -16.08 8.65 -7.91
N GLN A 31 -16.17 7.36 -8.19
CA GLN A 31 -15.13 6.67 -8.95
C GLN A 31 -15.13 7.16 -10.40
N ASN A 32 -13.98 7.66 -10.84
CA ASN A 32 -13.75 8.06 -12.23
C ASN A 32 -12.49 7.37 -12.74
N LEU A 33 -12.64 6.49 -13.73
CA LEU A 33 -11.53 5.75 -14.35
C LEU A 33 -10.49 6.66 -15.01
N ASN A 34 -10.87 7.88 -15.37
CA ASN A 34 -9.99 8.89 -15.96
C ASN A 34 -9.31 9.79 -14.92
N SER A 35 -9.59 9.60 -13.63
CA SER A 35 -8.95 10.36 -12.56
C SER A 35 -7.46 9.98 -12.42
N ALA A 36 -6.69 10.83 -11.75
CA ALA A 36 -5.29 10.56 -11.43
C ALA A 36 -5.10 9.22 -10.68
N THR A 37 -6.06 8.85 -9.82
CA THR A 37 -6.07 7.57 -9.10
C THR A 37 -6.46 6.39 -9.98
N GLY A 38 -7.16 6.61 -11.09
CA GLY A 38 -7.52 5.58 -12.08
C GLY A 38 -6.37 5.28 -13.05
N LYS A 39 -5.51 6.27 -13.32
CA LYS A 39 -4.35 6.14 -14.21
C LYS A 39 -3.10 5.88 -13.39
N ARG A 40 -2.75 4.61 -13.22
CA ARG A 40 -1.56 4.23 -12.44
C ARG A 40 -0.31 4.28 -13.31
N ALA A 41 0.54 5.26 -13.07
CA ALA A 41 1.82 5.43 -13.74
C ALA A 41 2.98 4.91 -12.87
N LEU A 42 4.13 4.63 -13.51
CA LEU A 42 5.37 4.26 -12.80
C LEU A 42 5.76 5.29 -11.73
N GLN A 43 5.41 6.57 -11.96
CA GLN A 43 5.64 7.65 -11.01
C GLN A 43 5.04 7.37 -9.62
N HIS A 44 3.95 6.59 -9.52
CA HIS A 44 3.36 6.24 -8.22
C HIS A 44 4.34 5.48 -7.32
N GLY A 45 5.19 4.63 -7.90
CA GLY A 45 6.23 3.93 -7.13
C GLY A 45 7.25 4.89 -6.53
N LEU A 46 7.62 5.92 -7.29
CA LEU A 46 8.54 6.99 -6.82
C LEU A 46 7.87 7.92 -5.80
N ASP A 47 6.61 8.28 -6.03
CA ASP A 47 5.83 9.09 -5.09
C ASP A 47 5.69 8.38 -3.73
N TYR A 48 5.60 7.04 -3.72
CA TYR A 48 5.55 6.25 -2.48
C TYR A 48 6.80 6.39 -1.64
N GLN A 49 7.97 6.67 -2.23
CA GLN A 49 9.18 6.99 -1.46
C GLN A 49 8.96 8.24 -0.60
N ILE A 50 8.34 9.28 -1.17
CA ILE A 50 8.03 10.52 -0.46
C ILE A 50 7.07 10.24 0.69
N VAL A 51 6.00 9.49 0.41
CA VAL A 51 5.00 9.10 1.43
C VAL A 51 5.65 8.31 2.57
N PHE A 52 6.47 7.32 2.25
CA PHE A 52 7.14 6.48 3.24
C PHE A 52 8.09 7.30 4.13
N THR A 53 8.89 8.17 3.52
CA THR A 53 9.83 9.04 4.24
C THR A 53 9.08 9.95 5.20
N ASN A 54 7.99 10.58 4.75
CA ASN A 54 7.21 11.47 5.61
C ASN A 54 6.51 10.73 6.74
N ILE A 55 5.94 9.54 6.49
CA ILE A 55 5.38 8.70 7.56
C ILE A 55 6.47 8.39 8.60
N SER A 56 7.65 7.98 8.15
CA SER A 56 8.75 7.61 9.03
C SER A 56 9.29 8.79 9.84
N ASN A 57 9.24 10.00 9.29
CA ASN A 57 9.68 11.22 9.96
C ASN A 57 8.64 11.74 10.97
N VAL A 58 7.36 11.74 10.59
CA VAL A 58 6.27 12.22 11.44
C VAL A 58 5.97 11.24 12.56
N PHE A 59 5.91 9.97 12.22
CA PHE A 59 5.70 8.89 13.16
C PHE A 59 7.04 8.17 13.35
N ASN A 60 7.74 8.47 14.41
CA ASN A 60 8.85 7.61 14.84
C ASN A 60 8.26 6.23 15.20
N LEU A 61 8.19 5.35 14.21
CA LEU A 61 7.53 4.04 14.31
C LEU A 61 8.12 3.16 15.42
N GLN A 62 9.33 3.47 15.88
CA GLN A 62 9.96 2.78 17.01
C GLN A 62 9.31 3.12 18.37
N ASN A 63 8.68 4.29 18.46
CA ASN A 63 8.01 4.76 19.66
C ASN A 63 6.52 4.37 19.73
N PHE A 64 6.00 3.74 18.66
CA PHE A 64 4.60 3.30 18.64
C PHE A 64 4.43 1.92 19.28
N PRO A 65 3.23 1.65 19.85
CA PRO A 65 2.88 0.31 20.29
C PRO A 65 3.08 -0.70 19.16
N LYS A 66 3.56 -1.90 19.51
CA LYS A 66 3.83 -2.98 18.56
C LYS A 66 2.64 -3.28 17.63
N GLU A 67 1.43 -3.18 18.14
CA GLU A 67 0.19 -3.37 17.34
C GLU A 67 0.07 -2.34 16.22
N THR A 68 0.31 -1.06 16.52
CA THR A 68 0.26 0.03 15.52
C THR A 68 1.33 -0.19 14.46
N THR A 69 2.55 -0.51 14.87
CA THR A 69 3.65 -0.83 13.96
C THR A 69 3.30 -2.03 13.07
N ASN A 70 2.70 -3.07 13.62
CA ASN A 70 2.25 -4.25 12.88
C ASN A 70 1.18 -3.90 11.83
N ILE A 71 0.20 -3.07 12.19
CA ILE A 71 -0.84 -2.60 11.27
C ILE A 71 -0.20 -1.81 10.12
N PHE A 72 0.71 -0.90 10.44
CA PHE A 72 1.45 -0.13 9.43
C PHE A 72 2.20 -1.05 8.47
N GLN A 73 2.99 -2.00 8.99
CA GLN A 73 3.79 -2.92 8.18
C GLN A 73 2.91 -3.75 7.23
N ARG A 74 1.79 -4.29 7.72
CA ARG A 74 0.82 -5.03 6.89
C ARG A 74 0.22 -4.16 5.79
N ARG A 75 -0.23 -2.96 6.14
CA ARG A 75 -0.82 -2.03 5.18
C ARG A 75 0.17 -1.60 4.11
N TRP A 76 1.40 -1.28 4.53
CA TRP A 76 2.45 -0.89 3.61
C TRP A 76 2.81 -2.01 2.64
N THR A 77 3.03 -3.22 3.15
CA THR A 77 3.28 -4.41 2.33
C THR A 77 2.16 -4.59 1.29
N ARG A 78 0.90 -4.46 1.71
CA ARG A 78 -0.24 -4.59 0.82
C ARG A 78 -0.27 -3.53 -0.27
N TRP A 79 0.03 -2.27 0.06
CA TRP A 79 0.11 -1.20 -0.94
C TRP A 79 1.17 -1.49 -2.02
N ILE A 80 2.32 -1.99 -1.63
CA ILE A 80 3.38 -2.35 -2.58
C ILE A 80 2.98 -3.57 -3.44
N ILE A 81 2.36 -4.56 -2.85
CA ILE A 81 1.79 -5.72 -3.58
C ILE A 81 0.79 -5.25 -4.64
N ASP A 82 -0.16 -4.40 -4.26
CA ASP A 82 -1.17 -3.87 -5.16
C ASP A 82 -0.56 -2.99 -6.26
N LEU A 83 0.46 -2.20 -5.96
CA LEU A 83 1.20 -1.39 -6.92
C LEU A 83 1.87 -2.27 -7.99
N ILE A 84 2.61 -3.31 -7.57
CA ILE A 84 3.31 -4.23 -8.48
C ILE A 84 2.29 -5.01 -9.33
N SER A 85 1.20 -5.48 -8.73
CA SER A 85 0.12 -6.18 -9.45
C SER A 85 -0.46 -5.29 -10.55
N ASN A 86 -0.71 -4.02 -10.25
CA ASN A 86 -1.21 -3.08 -11.24
C ASN A 86 -0.22 -2.78 -12.36
N TYR A 87 1.07 -2.69 -12.06
CA TYR A 87 2.10 -2.55 -13.10
C TYR A 87 2.14 -3.77 -14.01
N LYS A 88 2.00 -4.98 -13.46
CA LYS A 88 1.92 -6.21 -14.26
C LYS A 88 0.66 -6.27 -15.12
N SER A 89 -0.48 -5.81 -14.62
CA SER A 89 -1.73 -5.74 -15.41
C SER A 89 -1.61 -4.76 -16.59
N GLN A 90 -0.74 -3.76 -16.50
CA GLN A 90 -0.40 -2.82 -17.57
C GLN A 90 0.75 -3.32 -18.48
N ASN A 91 1.15 -4.58 -18.35
CA ASN A 91 2.25 -5.20 -19.10
C ASN A 91 3.61 -4.51 -18.97
N LEU A 92 3.85 -3.80 -17.86
CA LEU A 92 5.13 -3.15 -17.62
C LEU A 92 6.26 -4.16 -17.50
N LYS A 93 7.42 -3.82 -18.04
CA LYS A 93 8.62 -4.66 -18.04
C LYS A 93 9.20 -4.78 -16.63
N SER A 94 9.86 -5.89 -16.37
CA SER A 94 10.47 -6.12 -15.04
C SER A 94 11.49 -5.06 -14.63
N LYS A 95 12.24 -4.51 -15.59
CA LYS A 95 13.22 -3.43 -15.36
C LYS A 95 12.56 -2.13 -14.88
N ASP A 96 11.36 -1.82 -15.38
CA ASP A 96 10.64 -0.61 -14.99
C ASP A 96 10.08 -0.76 -13.57
N ILE A 97 9.63 -1.96 -13.21
CA ILE A 97 9.21 -2.29 -11.85
C ILE A 97 10.41 -2.29 -10.89
N GLU A 98 11.57 -2.79 -11.34
CA GLU A 98 12.81 -2.71 -10.56
C GLU A 98 13.13 -1.26 -10.20
N ALA A 99 13.15 -0.36 -11.19
CA ALA A 99 13.45 1.05 -10.96
C ALA A 99 12.41 1.75 -10.08
N ALA A 100 11.12 1.48 -10.32
CA ALA A 100 10.02 2.17 -9.63
C ALA A 100 9.76 1.67 -8.20
N VAL A 101 10.09 0.41 -7.89
CA VAL A 101 9.75 -0.22 -6.61
C VAL A 101 10.97 -0.86 -5.95
N TYR A 102 11.60 -1.82 -6.60
CA TYR A 102 12.59 -2.70 -5.97
C TYR A 102 13.91 -2.01 -5.66
N SER A 103 14.22 -0.89 -6.33
CA SER A 103 15.40 -0.06 -6.05
C SER A 103 15.12 1.05 -5.03
N GLN A 104 13.89 1.17 -4.55
CA GLN A 104 13.52 2.25 -3.62
C GLN A 104 13.90 1.91 -2.17
N PRO A 105 14.33 2.89 -1.36
CA PRO A 105 14.69 2.68 0.05
C PRO A 105 13.54 2.10 0.89
N TYR A 106 12.29 2.48 0.62
CA TYR A 106 11.15 1.91 1.32
C TYR A 106 10.99 0.40 1.11
N TYR A 107 11.39 -0.09 -0.05
CA TYR A 107 11.37 -1.52 -0.33
C TYR A 107 12.42 -2.25 0.51
N THR A 108 13.62 -1.70 0.62
CA THR A 108 14.68 -2.25 1.48
C THR A 108 14.24 -2.27 2.95
N ALA A 109 13.65 -1.18 3.43
CA ALA A 109 13.10 -1.12 4.79
C ALA A 109 12.03 -2.20 5.05
N MET A 110 11.16 -2.45 4.06
CA MET A 110 10.11 -3.48 4.15
C MET A 110 10.67 -4.90 4.27
N MET A 111 11.88 -5.18 3.81
CA MET A 111 12.49 -6.50 3.95
C MET A 111 12.76 -6.88 5.41
N HIS A 112 12.82 -5.92 6.31
CA HIS A 112 12.98 -6.11 7.76
C HIS A 112 11.65 -6.23 8.50
N PHE A 113 10.50 -6.14 7.82
CA PHE A 113 9.20 -6.28 8.45
C PHE A 113 8.98 -7.68 8.99
N ILE A 114 8.35 -7.74 10.17
CA ILE A 114 8.01 -8.99 10.84
C ILE A 114 6.68 -9.52 10.28
N PRO A 115 6.63 -10.76 9.78
CA PRO A 115 5.39 -11.32 9.25
C PRO A 115 4.27 -11.39 10.29
N GLN A 116 3.10 -10.88 9.93
CA GLN A 116 1.90 -10.88 10.77
C GLN A 116 0.88 -11.90 10.21
N GLY A 117 1.08 -13.16 10.53
CA GLY A 117 0.24 -14.25 10.04
C GLY A 117 0.65 -14.78 8.65
N ILE A 118 -0.08 -15.80 8.18
CA ILE A 118 0.27 -16.57 6.99
C ILE A 118 0.25 -15.72 5.72
N LEU A 119 -0.80 -14.94 5.51
CA LEU A 119 -0.93 -14.12 4.29
C LEU A 119 0.19 -13.10 4.18
N HIS A 120 0.50 -12.38 5.26
CA HIS A 120 1.60 -11.42 5.27
C HIS A 120 2.97 -12.07 5.05
N ARG A 121 3.15 -13.31 5.52
CA ARG A 121 4.36 -14.10 5.25
C ARG A 121 4.50 -14.44 3.76
N ILE A 122 3.41 -14.84 3.12
CA ILE A 122 3.37 -15.11 1.67
C ILE A 122 3.69 -13.82 0.89
N GLU A 123 3.06 -12.72 1.25
CA GLU A 123 3.28 -11.41 0.61
C GLU A 123 4.74 -10.97 0.70
N LEU A 124 5.33 -11.01 1.88
CA LEU A 124 6.75 -10.68 2.08
C LEU A 124 7.69 -11.64 1.35
N TRP A 125 7.34 -12.95 1.29
CA TRP A 125 8.12 -13.92 0.54
C TRP A 125 8.11 -13.63 -0.97
N LEU A 126 6.94 -13.35 -1.55
CA LEU A 126 6.79 -12.96 -2.96
C LEU A 126 7.60 -11.71 -3.30
N LEU A 127 7.57 -10.72 -2.40
CA LEU A 127 8.35 -9.48 -2.54
C LEU A 127 9.86 -9.75 -2.46
N LYS A 128 10.32 -10.52 -1.47
CA LYS A 128 11.74 -10.91 -1.33
C LYS A 128 12.28 -11.61 -2.57
N LYS A 129 11.45 -12.41 -3.23
CA LYS A 129 11.81 -13.08 -4.49
C LYS A 129 11.66 -12.20 -5.72
N LYS A 130 11.17 -10.95 -5.57
CA LYS A 130 10.87 -10.03 -6.68
C LYS A 130 10.01 -10.66 -7.77
N TYR A 131 9.13 -11.61 -7.37
CA TYR A 131 8.36 -12.42 -8.30
C TYR A 131 7.06 -11.71 -8.72
N SER A 132 7.21 -10.68 -9.56
CA SER A 132 6.11 -9.78 -9.96
C SER A 132 4.93 -10.51 -10.62
N ARG A 133 5.17 -11.61 -11.38
CA ARG A 133 4.09 -12.43 -11.95
C ARG A 133 3.33 -13.19 -10.86
N GLY A 134 4.04 -13.75 -9.88
CA GLY A 134 3.43 -14.42 -8.73
C GLY A 134 2.62 -13.45 -7.86
N ILE A 135 3.07 -12.20 -7.70
CA ILE A 135 2.33 -11.14 -7.02
C ILE A 135 1.02 -10.84 -7.74
N ALA A 136 1.04 -10.70 -9.07
CA ALA A 136 -0.17 -10.45 -9.85
C ALA A 136 -1.17 -11.62 -9.75
N LEU A 137 -0.69 -12.87 -9.83
CA LEU A 137 -1.51 -14.07 -9.64
C LEU A 137 -2.12 -14.12 -8.24
N TYR A 138 -1.32 -13.89 -7.21
CA TYR A 138 -1.78 -13.81 -5.82
C TYR A 138 -2.90 -12.79 -5.65
N CYS A 139 -2.75 -11.58 -6.20
CA CYS A 139 -3.79 -10.55 -6.15
C CYS A 139 -5.09 -10.99 -6.83
N ASN A 140 -5.00 -11.63 -8.00
CA ASN A 140 -6.16 -12.14 -8.72
C ASN A 140 -6.91 -13.21 -7.89
N ILE A 141 -6.19 -14.16 -7.30
CA ILE A 141 -6.76 -15.17 -6.42
C ILE A 141 -7.46 -14.51 -5.22
N MET A 142 -6.81 -13.57 -4.55
CA MET A 142 -7.37 -12.88 -3.40
C MET A 142 -8.62 -12.05 -3.74
N MET A 143 -8.66 -11.44 -4.93
CA MET A 143 -9.87 -10.77 -5.41
C MET A 143 -11.02 -11.73 -5.63
N HIS A 144 -10.78 -12.88 -6.25
CA HIS A 144 -11.81 -13.91 -6.45
C HIS A 144 -12.38 -14.41 -5.13
N PHE A 145 -11.52 -14.73 -4.16
CA PHE A 145 -11.97 -15.12 -2.82
C PHE A 145 -12.84 -14.04 -2.16
N LYS A 146 -12.46 -12.78 -2.29
CA LYS A 146 -13.23 -11.66 -1.74
C LYS A 146 -14.61 -11.52 -2.40
N HIS A 147 -14.72 -11.76 -3.69
CA HIS A 147 -16.00 -11.79 -4.40
C HIS A 147 -16.88 -12.97 -3.98
N LEU A 148 -16.32 -14.16 -3.83
CA LEU A 148 -17.02 -15.33 -3.33
C LEU A 148 -17.58 -15.08 -1.93
N LEU A 149 -16.75 -14.61 -1.00
CA LEU A 149 -17.19 -14.32 0.37
C LEU A 149 -18.31 -13.27 0.45
N LYS A 150 -18.32 -12.29 -0.46
CA LYS A 150 -19.42 -11.32 -0.54
C LYS A 150 -20.74 -11.94 -1.02
N ARG A 151 -20.67 -12.93 -1.91
CA ARG A 151 -21.87 -13.65 -2.39
C ARG A 151 -22.52 -14.55 -1.33
N TYR A 152 -21.70 -15.05 -0.40
CA TYR A 152 -22.18 -15.93 0.68
C TYR A 152 -22.55 -15.18 1.98
N LYS A 153 -22.42 -13.84 2.02
CA LYS A 153 -22.84 -12.99 3.15
C LYS A 153 -24.20 -12.30 2.90
N LEU A 154 -24.97 -12.79 1.94
CA LEU A 154 -26.40 -12.55 1.81
C LEU A 154 -27.14 -13.64 2.62
#